data_8219b45f7e320902b4d32c689901474a
#
_entry.id   8219b45f7e320902b4d32c689901474a
#
_cell.length_a   1.000
_cell.length_b   1.000
_cell.length_c   1.000
_cell.angle_alpha   90.00
_cell.angle_beta   90.00
_cell.angle_gamma   90.00
#
_symmetry.space_group_name_H-M   'P 1'
#
loop_
_entity.id
_entity.type
_entity.pdbx_description
1 polymer ?
#
loop_
_entity_poly.entity_id
_entity_poly.type
_entity_poly.pdbx_seq_one_letter_code
_entity_poly.pdbx_strand_id
1 'polypeptide(L)'
;MDGMRKVPPTVPNPEKLEPYLQQPLTAVPDPFGTHDSYGAHMNARLCAFLDQFGFEYEFLSATECYKSGRFDAMLLEAARKYQDIMDVMLPTLGEERQATYSPFLPIHPDTGEVLYVPMKAVDGEKGTVTFEDASGKEFTLPVTGGHVKMQWKPDFGMRWAALGVDFEMFGKDHQANAPIYSKITRILGVRPPEQYVYEMFLDEKGEKISKTKGNGISVEDWLKYAPDESLGLFQFQKPRVAKKLYFDVIPKAVDEYLTFLEKYPSEEPARQLENPVWHIHSGNPPAETTPVSFALLLNLVAVANPEDKSQLWGFISQYAPDASPE
;
A
#
# COMPACT_ATOMS: atom_id res chain seq x y z
N MET A 1 -10.49 -10.60 0.59
CA MET A 1 -10.74 -12.03 0.35
C MET A 1 -9.47 -12.82 0.00
N ASP A 2 -8.26 -12.30 0.22
CA ASP A 2 -7.04 -13.08 -0.01
C ASP A 2 -6.87 -14.16 1.07
N GLY A 3 -6.57 -15.40 0.63
CA GLY A 3 -6.30 -16.50 1.53
C GLY A 3 -4.94 -16.35 2.21
N MET A 4 -4.88 -16.69 3.50
CA MET A 4 -3.62 -16.69 4.26
C MET A 4 -2.70 -17.80 3.73
N ARG A 5 -1.65 -17.44 3.00
CA ARG A 5 -0.70 -18.41 2.41
C ARG A 5 0.34 -18.92 3.39
N LYS A 6 0.68 -18.11 4.37
CA LYS A 6 1.62 -18.43 5.45
C LYS A 6 1.31 -17.57 6.66
N VAL A 7 1.60 -18.08 7.83
CA VAL A 7 1.49 -17.32 9.07
C VAL A 7 2.70 -16.37 9.17
N PRO A 8 2.50 -15.05 9.39
CA PRO A 8 3.60 -14.13 9.61
C PRO A 8 4.33 -14.46 10.93
N PRO A 9 5.67 -14.54 10.96
CA PRO A 9 6.41 -14.89 12.16
C PRO A 9 6.38 -13.82 13.28
N THR A 10 5.95 -12.62 12.93
CA THR A 10 5.93 -11.45 13.84
C THR A 10 4.62 -11.26 14.59
N VAL A 11 3.61 -12.10 14.34
CA VAL A 11 2.33 -12.04 15.06
C VAL A 11 2.40 -12.76 16.41
N PRO A 12 1.61 -12.38 17.41
CA PRO A 12 1.49 -13.13 18.66
C PRO A 12 0.95 -14.55 18.43
N ASN A 13 1.55 -15.55 19.08
CA ASN A 13 1.12 -16.96 19.02
C ASN A 13 0.86 -17.46 17.60
N PRO A 14 1.85 -17.43 16.70
CA PRO A 14 1.65 -17.74 15.28
C PRO A 14 1.07 -19.15 15.04
N GLU A 15 1.36 -20.10 15.93
CA GLU A 15 0.84 -21.47 15.89
C GLU A 15 -0.69 -21.55 15.93
N LYS A 16 -1.35 -20.58 16.54
CA LYS A 16 -2.83 -20.51 16.58
C LYS A 16 -3.46 -20.15 15.24
N LEU A 17 -2.68 -19.61 14.32
CA LEU A 17 -3.15 -19.23 12.99
C LEU A 17 -2.94 -20.33 11.93
N GLU A 18 -2.14 -21.34 12.23
CA GLU A 18 -1.88 -22.48 11.33
C GLU A 18 -3.17 -23.15 10.80
N PRO A 19 -4.22 -23.39 11.64
CA PRO A 19 -5.49 -23.99 11.16
C PRO A 19 -6.26 -23.11 10.17
N TYR A 20 -5.90 -21.83 10.04
CA TYR A 20 -6.57 -20.87 9.17
C TYR A 20 -5.80 -20.59 7.85
N LEU A 21 -4.80 -21.42 7.55
CA LEU A 21 -4.15 -21.34 6.23
C LEU A 21 -5.18 -21.50 5.10
N GLN A 22 -5.02 -20.74 4.03
CA GLN A 22 -5.94 -20.61 2.89
C GLN A 22 -7.28 -19.94 3.21
N GLN A 23 -7.64 -19.69 4.47
CA GLN A 23 -8.83 -18.92 4.81
C GLN A 23 -8.67 -17.44 4.39
N PRO A 24 -9.75 -16.78 3.93
CA PRO A 24 -9.74 -15.33 3.72
C PRO A 24 -9.27 -14.60 4.97
N LEU A 25 -8.40 -13.59 4.83
CA LEU A 25 -7.86 -12.85 5.98
C LEU A 25 -8.95 -12.25 6.88
N THR A 26 -10.14 -12.01 6.35
CA THR A 26 -11.30 -11.55 7.09
C THR A 26 -12.03 -12.68 7.85
N ALA A 27 -11.67 -13.95 7.65
CA ALA A 27 -12.12 -15.09 8.42
C ALA A 27 -11.06 -15.63 9.40
N VAL A 28 -9.83 -15.11 9.33
CA VAL A 28 -8.73 -15.45 10.24
C VAL A 28 -8.89 -14.65 11.54
N PRO A 29 -8.89 -15.28 12.73
CA PRO A 29 -8.92 -14.56 14.01
C PRO A 29 -7.80 -13.52 14.13
N ASP A 30 -8.08 -12.39 14.77
CA ASP A 30 -7.06 -11.39 15.05
C ASP A 30 -6.08 -11.89 16.12
N PRO A 31 -4.79 -12.11 15.80
CA PRO A 31 -3.81 -12.58 16.79
C PRO A 31 -3.49 -11.55 17.89
N PHE A 32 -3.87 -10.28 17.66
CA PHE A 32 -3.68 -9.19 18.63
C PHE A 32 -4.90 -9.03 19.56
N GLY A 33 -6.05 -9.62 19.22
CA GLY A 33 -7.27 -9.60 20.03
C GLY A 33 -7.96 -8.24 20.11
N THR A 34 -7.72 -7.36 19.15
CA THR A 34 -8.25 -6.00 19.12
C THR A 34 -9.37 -5.79 18.08
N HIS A 35 -9.51 -6.71 17.13
CA HIS A 35 -10.49 -6.63 16.05
C HIS A 35 -11.11 -8.02 15.79
N ASP A 36 -12.20 -8.04 15.03
CA ASP A 36 -12.95 -9.26 14.72
C ASP A 36 -12.14 -10.25 13.86
N SER A 37 -11.18 -9.76 13.08
CA SER A 37 -10.33 -10.59 12.25
C SER A 37 -8.96 -9.96 12.01
N TYR A 38 -8.01 -10.79 11.58
CA TYR A 38 -6.68 -10.31 11.15
C TYR A 38 -6.78 -9.33 9.98
N GLY A 39 -7.70 -9.56 9.04
CA GLY A 39 -7.99 -8.61 7.96
C GLY A 39 -8.49 -7.26 8.47
N ALA A 40 -9.41 -7.27 9.45
CA ALA A 40 -9.92 -6.04 10.07
C ALA A 40 -8.82 -5.28 10.81
N HIS A 41 -7.97 -5.98 11.56
CA HIS A 41 -6.81 -5.38 12.24
C HIS A 41 -5.87 -4.67 11.27
N MET A 42 -5.49 -5.34 10.17
CA MET A 42 -4.58 -4.75 9.18
C MET A 42 -5.21 -3.57 8.44
N ASN A 43 -6.53 -3.62 8.18
CA ASN A 43 -7.27 -2.50 7.58
C ASN A 43 -7.30 -1.30 8.54
N ALA A 44 -7.59 -1.53 9.83
CA ALA A 44 -7.60 -0.47 10.85
C ALA A 44 -6.23 0.21 10.99
N ARG A 45 -5.14 -0.56 10.93
CA ARG A 45 -3.78 0.01 10.93
C ARG A 45 -3.50 0.88 9.71
N LEU A 46 -3.96 0.46 8.52
CA LEU A 46 -3.83 1.26 7.30
C LEU A 46 -4.61 2.57 7.43
N CYS A 47 -5.87 2.51 7.88
CA CYS A 47 -6.70 3.70 8.08
C CYS A 47 -6.07 4.65 9.09
N ALA A 48 -5.64 4.16 10.26
CA ALA A 48 -4.99 4.98 11.28
C ALA A 48 -3.72 5.67 10.76
N PHE A 49 -2.95 4.98 9.90
CA PHE A 49 -1.80 5.58 9.23
C PHE A 49 -2.20 6.73 8.29
N LEU A 50 -3.23 6.53 7.47
CA LEU A 50 -3.72 7.57 6.55
C LEU A 50 -4.31 8.76 7.31
N ASP A 51 -5.07 8.49 8.38
CA ASP A 51 -5.66 9.51 9.26
C ASP A 51 -4.59 10.36 9.95
N GLN A 52 -3.47 9.76 10.36
CA GLN A 52 -2.35 10.47 10.98
C GLN A 52 -1.73 11.52 10.04
N PHE A 53 -1.73 11.26 8.73
CA PHE A 53 -1.25 12.20 7.71
C PHE A 53 -2.36 13.14 7.20
N GLY A 54 -3.57 13.07 7.74
CA GLY A 54 -4.69 13.91 7.35
C GLY A 54 -5.19 13.69 5.92
N PHE A 55 -4.95 12.50 5.34
CA PHE A 55 -5.42 12.20 3.99
C PHE A 55 -6.94 12.02 3.97
N GLU A 56 -7.58 12.62 2.98
CA GLU A 56 -8.97 12.32 2.63
C GLU A 56 -9.01 11.12 1.69
N TYR A 57 -9.75 10.07 2.04
CA TYR A 57 -9.84 8.84 1.25
C TYR A 57 -11.17 8.12 1.48
N GLU A 58 -11.58 7.29 0.53
CA GLU A 58 -12.64 6.30 0.69
C GLU A 58 -12.00 4.92 0.94
N PHE A 59 -12.18 4.36 2.13
CA PHE A 59 -11.71 3.01 2.39
C PHE A 59 -12.65 1.97 1.81
N LEU A 60 -12.13 1.06 0.96
CA LEU A 60 -12.86 -0.03 0.34
C LEU A 60 -12.30 -1.39 0.76
N SER A 61 -13.06 -2.12 1.56
CA SER A 61 -12.75 -3.51 1.84
C SER A 61 -12.99 -4.37 0.60
N ALA A 62 -11.96 -5.04 0.12
CA ALA A 62 -12.12 -5.97 -1.01
C ALA A 62 -13.15 -7.07 -0.71
N THR A 63 -13.18 -7.59 0.52
CA THR A 63 -14.18 -8.60 0.93
C THR A 63 -15.60 -8.07 0.80
N GLU A 64 -15.84 -6.84 1.27
CA GLU A 64 -17.16 -6.22 1.15
C GLU A 64 -17.52 -5.92 -0.30
N CYS A 65 -16.58 -5.44 -1.12
CA CYS A 65 -16.82 -5.20 -2.55
C CYS A 65 -17.24 -6.49 -3.28
N TYR A 66 -16.63 -7.62 -2.97
CA TYR A 66 -17.00 -8.91 -3.52
C TYR A 66 -18.37 -9.40 -3.02
N LYS A 67 -18.66 -9.25 -1.72
CA LYS A 67 -19.89 -9.75 -1.10
C LYS A 67 -21.11 -8.88 -1.38
N SER A 68 -20.92 -7.55 -1.43
CA SER A 68 -22.02 -6.60 -1.65
C SER A 68 -22.47 -6.48 -3.11
N GLY A 69 -21.75 -7.12 -4.03
CA GLY A 69 -22.04 -7.04 -5.46
C GLY A 69 -21.38 -5.86 -6.17
N ARG A 70 -20.55 -5.06 -5.51
CA ARG A 70 -19.84 -3.92 -6.14
C ARG A 70 -18.99 -4.34 -7.33
N PHE A 71 -18.47 -5.57 -7.34
CA PHE A 71 -17.68 -6.14 -8.42
C PHE A 71 -18.47 -7.04 -9.36
N ASP A 72 -19.75 -7.35 -9.10
CA ASP A 72 -20.52 -8.37 -9.80
C ASP A 72 -20.58 -8.13 -11.32
N ALA A 73 -20.82 -6.91 -11.76
CA ALA A 73 -20.87 -6.58 -13.20
C ALA A 73 -19.56 -6.96 -13.91
N MET A 74 -18.42 -6.66 -13.32
CA MET A 74 -17.11 -6.97 -13.90
C MET A 74 -16.74 -8.45 -13.75
N LEU A 75 -17.19 -9.12 -12.71
CA LEU A 75 -17.01 -10.56 -12.54
C LEU A 75 -17.82 -11.36 -13.57
N LEU A 76 -19.06 -10.95 -13.85
CA LEU A 76 -19.87 -11.53 -14.92
C LEU A 76 -19.24 -11.30 -16.30
N GLU A 77 -18.72 -10.10 -16.55
CA GLU A 77 -18.00 -9.83 -17.81
C GLU A 77 -16.70 -10.65 -17.89
N ALA A 78 -15.97 -10.81 -16.80
CA ALA A 78 -14.79 -11.68 -16.74
C ALA A 78 -15.14 -13.15 -17.04
N ALA A 79 -16.30 -13.62 -16.61
CA ALA A 79 -16.77 -14.97 -16.96
C ALA A 79 -17.07 -15.09 -18.45
N ARG A 80 -17.73 -14.09 -19.07
CA ARG A 80 -17.95 -14.06 -20.54
C ARG A 80 -16.65 -14.01 -21.31
N LYS A 81 -15.66 -13.29 -20.80
CA LYS A 81 -14.33 -13.06 -21.40
C LYS A 81 -13.25 -13.99 -20.84
N TYR A 82 -13.65 -15.12 -20.26
CA TYR A 82 -12.74 -16.04 -19.61
C TYR A 82 -11.55 -16.43 -20.50
N GLN A 83 -11.81 -16.80 -21.76
CA GLN A 83 -10.74 -17.23 -22.67
C GLN A 83 -9.81 -16.06 -23.03
N ASP A 84 -10.35 -14.86 -23.29
CA ASP A 84 -9.55 -13.68 -23.56
C ASP A 84 -8.59 -13.34 -22.41
N ILE A 85 -9.06 -13.53 -21.16
CA ILE A 85 -8.24 -13.37 -19.94
C ILE A 85 -7.18 -14.47 -19.85
N MET A 86 -7.55 -15.73 -20.12
CA MET A 86 -6.60 -16.86 -20.15
C MET A 86 -5.49 -16.62 -21.17
N ASP A 87 -5.80 -16.15 -22.37
CA ASP A 87 -4.85 -15.88 -23.44
C ASP A 87 -3.82 -14.79 -23.06
N VAL A 88 -4.21 -13.84 -22.24
CA VAL A 88 -3.30 -12.83 -21.66
C VAL A 88 -2.45 -13.42 -20.52
N MET A 89 -3.02 -14.31 -19.72
CA MET A 89 -2.38 -14.78 -18.50
C MET A 89 -1.41 -15.95 -18.73
N LEU A 90 -1.81 -16.95 -19.53
CA LEU A 90 -1.03 -18.17 -19.72
C LEU A 90 0.41 -17.93 -20.20
N PRO A 91 0.68 -17.03 -21.18
CA PRO A 91 2.05 -16.77 -21.63
C PRO A 91 2.95 -16.15 -20.54
N THR A 92 2.39 -15.67 -19.45
CA THR A 92 3.14 -15.08 -18.31
C THR A 92 3.52 -16.09 -17.24
N LEU A 93 3.17 -17.37 -17.43
CA LEU A 93 3.32 -18.45 -16.46
C LEU A 93 4.23 -19.56 -17.00
N GLY A 94 4.94 -20.25 -16.10
CA GLY A 94 5.66 -21.48 -16.46
C GLY A 94 4.69 -22.63 -16.78
N GLU A 95 5.16 -23.61 -17.55
CA GLU A 95 4.36 -24.73 -18.09
C GLU A 95 3.54 -25.46 -17.01
N GLU A 96 4.14 -25.82 -15.89
CA GLU A 96 3.45 -26.48 -14.78
C GLU A 96 2.28 -25.67 -14.26
N ARG A 97 2.46 -24.35 -14.15
CA ARG A 97 1.43 -23.45 -13.66
C ARG A 97 0.34 -23.16 -14.70
N GLN A 98 0.65 -23.23 -15.97
CA GLN A 98 -0.35 -23.08 -17.05
C GLN A 98 -1.42 -24.17 -16.97
N ALA A 99 -1.04 -25.40 -16.67
CA ALA A 99 -1.95 -26.55 -16.59
C ALA A 99 -2.99 -26.43 -15.46
N THR A 100 -2.68 -25.68 -14.41
CA THR A 100 -3.53 -25.56 -13.21
C THR A 100 -4.10 -24.17 -13.01
N TYR A 101 -3.82 -23.25 -13.93
CA TYR A 101 -4.22 -21.85 -13.77
C TYR A 101 -5.70 -21.64 -14.06
N SER A 102 -6.31 -20.80 -13.23
CA SER A 102 -7.58 -20.11 -13.51
C SER A 102 -7.50 -18.67 -13.02
N PRO A 103 -8.08 -17.68 -13.71
CA PRO A 103 -8.22 -16.33 -13.18
C PRO A 103 -9.22 -16.25 -12.02
N PHE A 104 -10.10 -17.24 -11.85
CA PHE A 104 -11.04 -17.36 -10.74
C PHE A 104 -10.49 -18.29 -9.65
N LEU A 105 -10.66 -17.87 -8.40
CA LEU A 105 -10.34 -18.62 -7.19
C LEU A 105 -11.65 -18.81 -6.41
N PRO A 106 -12.27 -20.01 -6.47
CA PRO A 106 -13.49 -20.27 -5.72
C PRO A 106 -13.20 -20.33 -4.21
N ILE A 107 -14.20 -19.92 -3.43
CA ILE A 107 -14.22 -20.11 -1.98
C ILE A 107 -14.97 -21.43 -1.74
N HIS A 108 -14.29 -22.40 -1.13
CA HIS A 108 -14.88 -23.71 -0.88
C HIS A 108 -16.14 -23.58 0.01
N PRO A 109 -17.32 -24.07 -0.43
CA PRO A 109 -18.58 -23.79 0.29
C PRO A 109 -18.63 -24.42 1.69
N ASP A 110 -17.96 -25.56 1.89
CA ASP A 110 -17.99 -26.27 3.16
C ASP A 110 -16.87 -25.84 4.12
N THR A 111 -15.65 -25.49 3.60
CA THR A 111 -14.49 -25.16 4.43
C THR A 111 -14.18 -23.66 4.48
N GLY A 112 -14.68 -22.88 3.52
CA GLY A 112 -14.37 -21.45 3.40
C GLY A 112 -12.97 -21.12 2.84
N GLU A 113 -12.19 -22.13 2.46
CA GLU A 113 -10.84 -21.96 1.92
C GLU A 113 -10.85 -21.35 0.51
N VAL A 114 -9.89 -20.52 0.22
CA VAL A 114 -9.62 -20.00 -1.13
C VAL A 114 -8.87 -21.05 -1.93
N LEU A 115 -9.48 -21.60 -2.95
CA LEU A 115 -8.92 -22.70 -3.73
C LEU A 115 -8.16 -22.22 -4.96
N TYR A 116 -6.99 -22.83 -5.20
CA TYR A 116 -6.13 -22.61 -6.38
C TYR A 116 -6.21 -23.82 -7.31
N VAL A 117 -7.38 -24.00 -7.91
CA VAL A 117 -7.70 -25.15 -8.77
C VAL A 117 -8.08 -24.68 -10.18
N PRO A 118 -7.87 -25.52 -11.22
CA PRO A 118 -8.36 -25.22 -12.56
C PRO A 118 -9.90 -25.28 -12.59
N MET A 119 -10.50 -24.51 -13.49
CA MET A 119 -11.93 -24.63 -13.75
C MET A 119 -12.17 -25.73 -14.78
N LYS A 120 -13.11 -26.64 -14.47
CA LYS A 120 -13.63 -27.64 -15.42
C LYS A 120 -14.53 -26.99 -16.48
N ALA A 121 -15.31 -26.02 -16.07
CA ALA A 121 -16.17 -25.23 -16.96
C ALA A 121 -16.38 -23.82 -16.41
N VAL A 122 -16.56 -22.88 -17.34
CA VAL A 122 -17.00 -21.52 -17.05
C VAL A 122 -18.18 -21.21 -17.97
N ASP A 123 -19.33 -20.94 -17.39
CA ASP A 123 -20.53 -20.54 -18.12
C ASP A 123 -20.70 -19.03 -18.03
N GLY A 124 -20.26 -18.32 -19.06
CA GLY A 124 -20.32 -16.86 -19.13
C GLY A 124 -21.74 -16.29 -19.18
N GLU A 125 -22.72 -17.07 -19.65
CA GLU A 125 -24.12 -16.62 -19.70
C GLU A 125 -24.79 -16.71 -18.33
N LYS A 126 -24.54 -17.80 -17.61
CA LYS A 126 -25.03 -17.98 -16.26
C LYS A 126 -24.16 -17.30 -15.19
N GLY A 127 -22.94 -16.89 -15.55
CA GLY A 127 -21.97 -16.36 -14.59
C GLY A 127 -21.54 -17.38 -13.53
N THR A 128 -21.28 -18.64 -13.92
CA THR A 128 -20.89 -19.70 -13.01
C THR A 128 -19.56 -20.34 -13.40
N VAL A 129 -18.87 -20.87 -12.39
CA VAL A 129 -17.66 -21.69 -12.53
C VAL A 129 -17.88 -23.06 -11.93
N THR A 130 -17.37 -24.10 -12.60
CA THR A 130 -17.38 -25.47 -12.11
C THR A 130 -15.95 -25.95 -11.87
N PHE A 131 -15.69 -26.50 -10.73
CA PHE A 131 -14.37 -26.99 -10.31
C PHE A 131 -14.49 -28.26 -9.48
N GLU A 132 -13.38 -28.93 -9.25
CA GLU A 132 -13.27 -30.11 -8.41
C GLU A 132 -12.34 -29.82 -7.24
N ASP A 133 -12.73 -30.22 -6.05
CA ASP A 133 -11.88 -30.10 -4.85
C ASP A 133 -10.86 -31.24 -4.77
N ALA A 134 -10.01 -31.23 -3.73
CA ALA A 134 -8.99 -32.23 -3.50
C ALA A 134 -9.55 -33.65 -3.24
N SER A 135 -10.83 -33.78 -2.89
CA SER A 135 -11.52 -35.06 -2.69
C SER A 135 -12.11 -35.63 -3.98
N GLY A 136 -12.09 -34.88 -5.08
CA GLY A 136 -12.74 -35.22 -6.32
C GLY A 136 -14.23 -34.83 -6.39
N LYS A 137 -14.73 -34.07 -5.42
CA LYS A 137 -16.10 -33.58 -5.42
C LYS A 137 -16.23 -32.34 -6.29
N GLU A 138 -17.21 -32.36 -7.17
CA GLU A 138 -17.49 -31.27 -8.10
C GLU A 138 -18.44 -30.24 -7.47
N PHE A 139 -18.14 -28.96 -7.68
CA PHE A 139 -18.95 -27.84 -7.25
C PHE A 139 -19.17 -26.86 -8.40
N THR A 140 -20.37 -26.27 -8.46
CA THR A 140 -20.68 -25.16 -9.36
C THR A 140 -21.12 -23.97 -8.53
N LEU A 141 -20.40 -22.84 -8.66
CA LEU A 141 -20.65 -21.62 -7.89
C LEU A 141 -20.85 -20.42 -8.83
N PRO A 142 -21.67 -19.43 -8.43
CA PRO A 142 -21.70 -18.15 -9.14
C PRO A 142 -20.40 -17.41 -8.93
N VAL A 143 -19.96 -16.63 -9.93
CA VAL A 143 -18.77 -15.77 -9.82
C VAL A 143 -19.02 -14.55 -8.94
N THR A 144 -20.28 -14.27 -8.60
CA THR A 144 -20.77 -13.12 -7.84
C THR A 144 -20.98 -13.42 -6.36
N GLY A 145 -21.35 -12.40 -5.57
CA GLY A 145 -21.76 -12.56 -4.17
C GLY A 145 -20.64 -13.04 -3.22
N GLY A 146 -19.40 -12.96 -3.62
CA GLY A 146 -18.26 -13.38 -2.79
C GLY A 146 -18.00 -14.89 -2.76
N HIS A 147 -18.65 -15.69 -3.62
CA HIS A 147 -18.37 -17.12 -3.76
C HIS A 147 -17.06 -17.41 -4.50
N VAL A 148 -16.61 -16.44 -5.31
CA VAL A 148 -15.39 -16.52 -6.11
C VAL A 148 -14.67 -15.19 -5.99
N LYS A 149 -13.34 -15.23 -5.99
CA LYS A 149 -12.51 -14.04 -6.17
C LYS A 149 -11.61 -14.22 -7.39
N MET A 150 -11.06 -13.14 -7.92
CA MET A 150 -10.06 -13.24 -8.99
C MET A 150 -8.64 -13.42 -8.45
N GLN A 151 -7.77 -14.06 -9.23
CA GLN A 151 -6.33 -14.09 -8.97
C GLN A 151 -5.74 -12.69 -9.09
N TRP A 152 -4.63 -12.45 -8.39
CA TRP A 152 -4.03 -11.13 -8.17
C TRP A 152 -3.90 -10.24 -9.42
N LYS A 153 -3.32 -10.75 -10.53
CA LYS A 153 -3.14 -9.91 -11.73
C LYS A 153 -4.46 -9.55 -12.42
N PRO A 154 -5.36 -10.52 -12.70
CA PRO A 154 -6.70 -10.19 -13.19
C PRO A 154 -7.53 -9.36 -12.21
N ASP A 155 -7.39 -9.58 -10.90
CA ASP A 155 -8.08 -8.82 -9.85
C ASP A 155 -7.74 -7.32 -9.91
N PHE A 156 -6.46 -6.97 -10.16
CA PHE A 156 -6.07 -5.57 -10.35
C PHE A 156 -6.80 -4.91 -11.51
N GLY A 157 -6.77 -5.54 -12.69
CA GLY A 157 -7.47 -5.00 -13.86
C GLY A 157 -8.98 -4.93 -13.68
N MET A 158 -9.57 -5.94 -13.02
CA MET A 158 -11.00 -5.95 -12.69
C MET A 158 -11.37 -4.84 -11.70
N ARG A 159 -10.57 -4.59 -10.67
CA ARG A 159 -10.81 -3.49 -9.72
C ARG A 159 -10.73 -2.13 -10.40
N TRP A 160 -9.77 -1.90 -11.27
CA TRP A 160 -9.70 -0.66 -12.03
C TRP A 160 -10.98 -0.43 -12.85
N ALA A 161 -11.48 -1.49 -13.49
CA ALA A 161 -12.72 -1.42 -14.24
C ALA A 161 -13.96 -1.20 -13.36
N ALA A 162 -14.09 -1.95 -12.27
CA ALA A 162 -15.25 -1.91 -11.38
C ALA A 162 -15.36 -0.61 -10.57
N LEU A 163 -14.23 0.00 -10.25
CA LEU A 163 -14.16 1.22 -9.43
C LEU A 163 -14.03 2.49 -10.28
N GLY A 164 -13.87 2.37 -11.61
CA GLY A 164 -13.71 3.52 -12.49
C GLY A 164 -12.45 4.33 -12.18
N VAL A 165 -11.32 3.64 -11.98
CA VAL A 165 -10.05 4.29 -11.61
C VAL A 165 -9.50 5.10 -12.77
N ASP A 166 -9.29 6.40 -12.59
CA ASP A 166 -8.73 7.31 -13.60
C ASP A 166 -7.20 7.40 -13.54
N PHE A 167 -6.63 7.26 -12.35
CA PHE A 167 -5.20 7.37 -12.10
C PHE A 167 -4.74 6.36 -11.06
N GLU A 168 -3.62 5.67 -11.33
CA GLU A 168 -3.00 4.71 -10.41
C GLU A 168 -1.52 5.00 -10.25
N MET A 169 -1.09 5.19 -8.99
CA MET A 169 0.31 5.34 -8.64
C MET A 169 0.81 4.07 -7.95
N PHE A 170 1.88 3.47 -8.46
CA PHE A 170 2.42 2.23 -7.89
C PHE A 170 3.95 2.15 -7.93
N GLY A 171 4.51 1.33 -7.05
CA GLY A 171 5.94 1.07 -6.98
C GLY A 171 6.45 0.29 -8.20
N LYS A 172 7.74 0.44 -8.48
CA LYS A 172 8.45 -0.22 -9.59
C LYS A 172 8.29 -1.75 -9.62
N ASP A 173 8.02 -2.37 -8.49
CA ASP A 173 7.74 -3.81 -8.40
C ASP A 173 6.48 -4.25 -9.15
N HIS A 174 5.53 -3.34 -9.39
CA HIS A 174 4.36 -3.58 -10.23
C HIS A 174 4.61 -3.30 -11.72
N GLN A 175 5.68 -2.61 -12.08
CA GLN A 175 5.93 -2.12 -13.44
C GLN A 175 5.87 -3.22 -14.51
N ALA A 176 6.43 -4.40 -14.21
CA ALA A 176 6.41 -5.54 -15.13
C ALA A 176 4.99 -6.13 -15.33
N ASN A 177 4.11 -5.97 -14.34
CA ASN A 177 2.75 -6.51 -14.37
C ASN A 177 1.70 -5.49 -14.87
N ALA A 178 1.98 -4.21 -14.82
CA ALA A 178 1.05 -3.14 -15.16
C ALA A 178 0.46 -3.26 -16.61
N PRO A 179 1.24 -3.68 -17.63
CA PRO A 179 0.68 -3.96 -18.95
C PRO A 179 -0.38 -5.07 -18.94
N ILE A 180 -0.25 -6.07 -18.06
CA ILE A 180 -1.22 -7.16 -17.89
C ILE A 180 -2.50 -6.61 -17.29
N TYR A 181 -2.42 -5.82 -16.21
CA TYR A 181 -3.58 -5.17 -15.58
C TYR A 181 -4.35 -4.34 -16.61
N SER A 182 -3.64 -3.52 -17.40
CA SER A 182 -4.22 -2.70 -18.46
C SER A 182 -4.91 -3.52 -19.55
N LYS A 183 -4.35 -4.68 -19.95
CA LYS A 183 -4.98 -5.58 -20.90
C LYS A 183 -6.29 -6.16 -20.35
N ILE A 184 -6.28 -6.62 -19.10
CA ILE A 184 -7.47 -7.15 -18.43
C ILE A 184 -8.57 -6.08 -18.34
N THR A 185 -8.24 -4.85 -17.93
CA THR A 185 -9.20 -3.74 -17.88
C THR A 185 -9.85 -3.48 -19.25
N ARG A 186 -9.07 -3.52 -20.35
CA ARG A 186 -9.60 -3.37 -21.72
C ARG A 186 -10.49 -4.54 -22.13
N ILE A 187 -10.13 -5.77 -21.77
CA ILE A 187 -10.96 -6.96 -22.02
C ILE A 187 -12.34 -6.80 -21.36
N LEU A 188 -12.36 -6.21 -20.16
CA LEU A 188 -13.60 -5.89 -19.44
C LEU A 188 -14.34 -4.66 -19.96
N GLY A 189 -13.91 -4.08 -21.10
CA GLY A 189 -14.60 -2.99 -21.79
C GLY A 189 -14.34 -1.59 -21.22
N VAL A 190 -13.35 -1.43 -20.31
CA VAL A 190 -13.05 -0.16 -19.65
C VAL A 190 -11.66 0.36 -20.04
N ARG A 191 -11.51 1.68 -20.14
CA ARG A 191 -10.20 2.30 -20.33
C ARG A 191 -9.36 2.13 -19.07
N PRO A 192 -8.10 1.65 -19.17
CA PRO A 192 -7.19 1.61 -18.02
C PRO A 192 -6.87 3.02 -17.52
N PRO A 193 -6.53 3.16 -16.21
CA PRO A 193 -6.10 4.43 -15.65
C PRO A 193 -4.80 4.94 -16.29
N GLU A 194 -4.56 6.24 -16.18
CA GLU A 194 -3.23 6.80 -16.33
C GLU A 194 -2.35 6.29 -15.18
N GLN A 195 -1.08 5.98 -15.48
CA GLN A 195 -0.22 5.27 -14.55
C GLN A 195 1.04 6.06 -14.23
N TYR A 196 1.38 6.11 -12.95
CA TYR A 196 2.62 6.71 -12.51
C TYR A 196 3.44 5.70 -11.68
N VAL A 197 4.66 5.44 -12.13
CA VAL A 197 5.57 4.50 -11.46
C VAL A 197 6.58 5.28 -10.61
N TYR A 198 6.65 4.96 -9.31
CA TYR A 198 7.67 5.50 -8.41
C TYR A 198 8.72 4.43 -8.07
N GLU A 199 9.93 4.92 -7.75
CA GLU A 199 11.06 4.05 -7.38
C GLU A 199 10.94 3.52 -5.95
N MET A 200 11.69 2.45 -5.70
CA MET A 200 11.77 1.83 -4.38
C MET A 200 12.74 2.59 -3.47
N PHE A 201 12.52 2.45 -2.17
CA PHE A 201 13.47 2.88 -1.17
C PHE A 201 14.59 1.84 -0.98
N LEU A 202 15.81 2.34 -0.78
CA LEU A 202 17.01 1.56 -0.53
C LEU A 202 17.48 1.82 0.90
N ASP A 203 18.18 0.86 1.49
CA ASP A 203 18.85 1.06 2.76
C ASP A 203 20.11 1.92 2.63
N GLU A 204 20.82 2.14 3.73
CA GLU A 204 22.07 2.90 3.77
C GLU A 204 23.13 2.37 2.78
N LYS A 205 23.18 1.05 2.59
CA LYS A 205 24.12 0.36 1.68
C LYS A 205 23.69 0.42 0.21
N GLY A 206 22.47 0.88 -0.08
CA GLY A 206 21.88 0.89 -1.42
C GLY A 206 21.22 -0.43 -1.80
N GLU A 207 20.91 -1.29 -0.82
CA GLU A 207 20.15 -2.52 -1.04
C GLU A 207 18.65 -2.25 -0.90
N LYS A 208 17.83 -3.06 -1.57
CA LYS A 208 16.37 -2.98 -1.45
C LYS A 208 15.93 -3.21 0.00
N ILE A 209 15.15 -2.29 0.54
CA ILE A 209 14.51 -2.46 1.85
C ILE A 209 13.51 -3.61 1.77
N SER A 210 13.58 -4.52 2.73
CA SER A 210 12.61 -5.62 2.85
C SER A 210 12.26 -5.90 4.31
N LYS A 211 10.99 -6.24 4.55
CA LYS A 211 10.50 -6.64 5.88
C LYS A 211 11.25 -7.84 6.47
N THR A 212 11.69 -8.77 5.61
CA THR A 212 12.42 -9.98 6.03
C THR A 212 13.84 -9.66 6.50
N LYS A 213 14.49 -8.67 5.86
CA LYS A 213 15.84 -8.24 6.25
C LYS A 213 15.83 -7.28 7.44
N GLY A 214 14.72 -6.57 7.68
CA GLY A 214 14.62 -5.55 8.73
C GLY A 214 15.60 -4.38 8.55
N ASN A 215 16.00 -4.09 7.31
CA ASN A 215 17.03 -3.13 6.96
C ASN A 215 16.51 -1.73 6.60
N GLY A 216 15.28 -1.42 6.97
CA GLY A 216 14.67 -0.11 6.77
C GLY A 216 14.23 0.52 8.08
N ILE A 217 13.95 1.82 8.06
CA ILE A 217 13.24 2.51 9.13
C ILE A 217 11.74 2.51 8.84
N SER A 218 10.93 2.42 9.87
CA SER A 218 9.48 2.52 9.76
C SER A 218 9.03 3.99 9.74
N VAL A 219 7.77 4.23 9.37
CA VAL A 219 7.16 5.57 9.49
C VAL A 219 7.10 5.99 10.96
N GLU A 220 6.77 5.06 11.85
CA GLU A 220 6.75 5.30 13.29
C GLU A 220 8.15 5.69 13.83
N ASP A 221 9.23 5.13 13.26
CA ASP A 221 10.60 5.54 13.61
C ASP A 221 10.91 6.96 13.11
N TRP A 222 10.46 7.33 11.91
CA TRP A 222 10.60 8.70 11.41
C TRP A 222 9.89 9.70 12.32
N LEU A 223 8.62 9.43 12.64
CA LEU A 223 7.76 10.32 13.41
C LEU A 223 8.16 10.49 14.89
N LYS A 224 9.07 9.66 15.41
CA LYS A 224 9.71 9.89 16.73
C LYS A 224 10.63 11.12 16.75
N TYR A 225 11.19 11.48 15.61
CA TYR A 225 12.26 12.47 15.51
C TYR A 225 11.91 13.66 14.63
N ALA A 226 10.91 13.54 13.77
CA ALA A 226 10.60 14.54 12.74
C ALA A 226 9.11 14.62 12.47
N PRO A 227 8.62 15.82 12.05
CA PRO A 227 7.22 15.99 11.67
C PRO A 227 6.91 15.23 10.36
N ASP A 228 5.64 14.90 10.18
CA ASP A 228 5.11 14.14 9.04
C ASP A 228 5.31 14.89 7.71
N GLU A 229 5.27 16.22 7.70
CA GLU A 229 5.52 17.05 6.52
C GLU A 229 6.92 16.85 5.96
N SER A 230 7.91 16.61 6.82
CA SER A 230 9.29 16.30 6.39
C SER A 230 9.36 14.97 5.66
N LEU A 231 8.59 13.97 6.08
CA LEU A 231 8.43 12.70 5.37
C LEU A 231 7.66 12.91 4.06
N GLY A 232 6.59 13.71 4.10
CA GLY A 232 5.85 14.13 2.92
C GLY A 232 6.76 14.73 1.86
N LEU A 233 7.62 15.70 2.24
CA LEU A 233 8.62 16.28 1.34
C LEU A 233 9.58 15.22 0.81
N PHE A 234 10.13 14.40 1.68
CA PHE A 234 11.08 13.36 1.29
C PHE A 234 10.48 12.39 0.26
N GLN A 235 9.21 12.05 0.38
CA GLN A 235 8.51 11.19 -0.58
C GLN A 235 8.16 11.93 -1.88
N PHE A 236 7.66 13.14 -1.79
CA PHE A 236 7.22 13.96 -2.92
C PHE A 236 8.35 14.31 -3.89
N GLN A 237 9.54 14.60 -3.37
CA GLN A 237 10.69 14.98 -4.20
C GLN A 237 11.21 13.81 -5.03
N LYS A 238 11.40 14.02 -6.33
CA LYS A 238 12.02 13.07 -7.27
C LYS A 238 11.52 11.63 -7.11
N PRO A 239 10.21 11.38 -7.20
CA PRO A 239 9.64 10.06 -6.91
C PRO A 239 10.09 8.95 -7.88
N ARG A 240 10.63 9.32 -9.05
CA ARG A 240 11.20 8.38 -10.04
C ARG A 240 12.68 8.04 -9.81
N VAL A 241 13.27 8.52 -8.71
CA VAL A 241 14.65 8.25 -8.34
C VAL A 241 14.67 7.43 -7.07
N ALA A 242 15.40 6.31 -7.09
CA ALA A 242 15.60 5.50 -5.90
C ALA A 242 16.29 6.31 -4.80
N LYS A 243 15.70 6.32 -3.61
CA LYS A 243 16.21 7.08 -2.47
C LYS A 243 16.62 6.13 -1.35
N LYS A 244 17.70 6.49 -0.67
CA LYS A 244 18.11 5.80 0.54
C LYS A 244 17.27 6.29 1.72
N LEU A 245 16.72 5.36 2.51
CA LEU A 245 15.87 5.60 3.66
C LEU A 245 16.52 4.96 4.90
N TYR A 246 17.18 5.78 5.72
CA TYR A 246 17.87 5.41 6.95
C TYR A 246 17.92 6.63 7.89
N PHE A 247 18.34 6.46 9.15
CA PHE A 247 18.19 7.50 10.18
C PHE A 247 18.84 8.86 9.82
N ASP A 248 20.04 8.87 9.23
CA ASP A 248 20.75 10.13 8.90
C ASP A 248 20.07 10.96 7.81
N VAL A 249 19.06 10.41 7.14
CA VAL A 249 18.25 11.15 6.16
C VAL A 249 17.23 12.05 6.85
N ILE A 250 16.76 11.68 8.04
CA ILE A 250 15.71 12.39 8.77
C ILE A 250 16.11 13.86 9.05
N PRO A 251 17.26 14.19 9.66
CA PRO A 251 17.68 15.56 9.91
C PRO A 251 17.75 16.40 8.63
N LYS A 252 18.27 15.81 7.56
CA LYS A 252 18.39 16.49 6.25
C LYS A 252 17.03 16.79 5.63
N ALA A 253 16.10 15.86 5.73
CA ALA A 253 14.74 16.05 5.21
C ALA A 253 13.99 17.14 5.98
N VAL A 254 14.18 17.22 7.31
CA VAL A 254 13.61 18.31 8.14
C VAL A 254 14.20 19.65 7.73
N ASP A 255 15.51 19.77 7.64
CA ASP A 255 16.16 21.04 7.29
C ASP A 255 15.81 21.48 5.86
N GLU A 256 15.66 20.54 4.94
CA GLU A 256 15.20 20.81 3.59
C GLU A 256 13.74 21.30 3.56
N TYR A 257 12.86 20.65 4.33
CA TYR A 257 11.48 21.10 4.48
C TYR A 257 11.40 22.53 5.03
N LEU A 258 12.13 22.83 6.09
CA LEU A 258 12.19 24.17 6.69
C LEU A 258 12.72 25.20 5.68
N THR A 259 13.70 24.85 4.87
CA THR A 259 14.24 25.73 3.81
C THR A 259 13.18 26.06 2.74
N PHE A 260 12.38 25.10 2.32
CA PHE A 260 11.28 25.35 1.38
C PHE A 260 10.17 26.19 2.02
N LEU A 261 9.85 25.93 3.27
CA LEU A 261 8.85 26.66 4.04
C LEU A 261 9.24 28.15 4.22
N GLU A 262 10.48 28.42 4.61
CA GLU A 262 11.03 29.77 4.77
C GLU A 262 10.99 30.59 3.48
N LYS A 263 11.29 29.97 2.34
CA LYS A 263 11.29 30.64 1.03
C LYS A 263 9.89 30.94 0.51
N TYR A 264 8.92 30.10 0.81
CA TYR A 264 7.59 30.13 0.22
C TYR A 264 6.91 31.51 0.26
N PRO A 265 6.86 32.27 1.37
CA PRO A 265 6.17 33.56 1.42
C PRO A 265 6.78 34.64 0.51
N SER A 266 8.07 34.52 0.17
CA SER A 266 8.80 35.48 -0.66
C SER A 266 8.78 35.15 -2.15
N GLU A 267 8.25 33.99 -2.52
CA GLU A 267 8.19 33.52 -3.91
C GLU A 267 7.00 34.14 -4.66
N GLU A 268 7.20 34.40 -5.95
CA GLU A 268 6.12 34.79 -6.86
C GLU A 268 5.05 33.67 -6.95
N PRO A 269 3.75 34.00 -7.19
CA PRO A 269 2.66 33.01 -7.16
C PRO A 269 2.90 31.76 -8.04
N ALA A 270 3.50 31.92 -9.21
CA ALA A 270 3.83 30.78 -10.07
C ALA A 270 4.89 29.87 -9.44
N ARG A 271 5.86 30.44 -8.71
CA ARG A 271 6.89 29.69 -8.00
C ARG A 271 6.36 29.03 -6.73
N GLN A 272 5.42 29.67 -6.05
CA GLN A 272 4.72 29.07 -4.91
C GLN A 272 4.03 27.77 -5.29
N LEU A 273 3.41 27.67 -6.48
CA LEU A 273 2.82 26.43 -6.99
C LEU A 273 3.87 25.35 -7.33
N GLU A 274 5.11 25.73 -7.63
CA GLU A 274 6.21 24.79 -7.85
C GLU A 274 6.87 24.36 -6.54
N ASN A 275 6.65 25.09 -5.44
CA ASN A 275 7.26 24.78 -4.15
C ASN A 275 6.54 23.57 -3.50
N PRO A 276 7.28 22.52 -3.10
CA PRO A 276 6.70 21.31 -2.51
C PRO A 276 5.81 21.57 -1.30
N VAL A 277 6.10 22.56 -0.48
CA VAL A 277 5.30 22.82 0.75
C VAL A 277 3.87 23.25 0.43
N TRP A 278 3.63 23.89 -0.73
CA TRP A 278 2.26 24.19 -1.17
C TRP A 278 1.43 22.91 -1.31
N HIS A 279 2.00 21.87 -1.91
CA HIS A 279 1.33 20.57 -2.12
C HIS A 279 1.17 19.79 -0.81
N ILE A 280 2.20 19.78 0.04
CA ILE A 280 2.19 19.10 1.34
C ILE A 280 1.10 19.66 2.24
N HIS A 281 0.90 20.97 2.21
CA HIS A 281 -0.09 21.67 3.03
C HIS A 281 -1.40 22.01 2.30
N SER A 282 -1.68 21.36 1.18
CA SER A 282 -2.91 21.58 0.40
C SER A 282 -3.21 23.04 0.10
N GLY A 283 -2.15 23.81 -0.21
CA GLY A 283 -2.24 25.23 -0.56
C GLY A 283 -2.15 26.22 0.62
N ASN A 284 -2.02 25.72 1.85
CA ASN A 284 -2.00 26.55 3.07
C ASN A 284 -0.76 26.27 3.95
N PRO A 285 0.48 26.52 3.45
CA PRO A 285 1.67 26.32 4.27
C PRO A 285 1.67 27.22 5.50
N PRO A 286 2.14 26.77 6.67
CA PRO A 286 2.25 27.60 7.86
C PRO A 286 3.22 28.75 7.63
N ALA A 287 2.93 29.90 8.24
CA ALA A 287 3.81 31.06 8.16
C ALA A 287 4.99 31.00 9.14
N GLU A 288 4.85 30.20 10.17
CA GLU A 288 5.86 30.06 11.23
C GLU A 288 6.95 29.07 10.83
N THR A 289 8.21 29.47 11.04
CA THR A 289 9.38 28.63 10.84
C THR A 289 10.19 28.57 12.13
N THR A 290 10.97 27.51 12.30
CA THR A 290 11.91 27.44 13.43
C THR A 290 13.22 28.13 13.05
N PRO A 291 13.81 28.95 13.93
CA PRO A 291 15.10 29.59 13.67
C PRO A 291 16.29 28.63 13.82
N VAL A 292 16.04 27.38 14.19
CA VAL A 292 17.09 26.41 14.51
C VAL A 292 16.94 25.18 13.62
N SER A 293 17.98 24.89 12.83
CA SER A 293 18.00 23.68 12.00
C SER A 293 18.22 22.42 12.84
N PHE A 294 17.73 21.28 12.35
CA PHE A 294 17.97 19.99 12.99
C PHE A 294 19.47 19.67 13.07
N ALA A 295 20.23 20.00 12.03
CA ALA A 295 21.68 19.81 12.01
C ALA A 295 22.36 20.63 13.13
N LEU A 296 21.93 21.87 13.39
CA LEU A 296 22.43 22.67 14.51
C LEU A 296 22.11 22.02 15.85
N LEU A 297 20.87 21.53 16.05
CA LEU A 297 20.49 20.82 17.28
C LEU A 297 21.37 19.59 17.53
N LEU A 298 21.61 18.78 16.49
CA LEU A 298 22.49 17.61 16.62
C LEU A 298 23.91 17.99 17.00
N ASN A 299 24.45 19.05 16.41
CA ASN A 299 25.79 19.54 16.74
C ASN A 299 25.85 20.05 18.18
N LEU A 300 24.85 20.82 18.64
CA LEU A 300 24.79 21.31 20.02
C LEU A 300 24.72 20.16 21.03
N VAL A 301 23.89 19.15 20.77
CA VAL A 301 23.79 17.97 21.61
C VAL A 301 25.13 17.20 21.65
N ALA A 302 25.77 17.01 20.50
CA ALA A 302 27.01 16.25 20.42
C ALA A 302 28.18 16.96 21.12
N VAL A 303 28.26 18.31 21.04
CA VAL A 303 29.36 19.09 21.62
C VAL A 303 29.13 19.43 23.10
N ALA A 304 27.91 19.83 23.45
CA ALA A 304 27.57 20.28 24.80
C ALA A 304 27.20 19.14 25.74
N ASN A 305 26.81 17.97 25.20
CA ASN A 305 26.32 16.81 25.95
C ASN A 305 25.36 17.22 27.09
N PRO A 306 24.26 17.95 26.79
CA PRO A 306 23.37 18.48 27.81
C PRO A 306 22.65 17.35 28.55
N GLU A 307 22.54 17.48 29.87
CA GLU A 307 21.88 16.49 30.74
C GLU A 307 20.34 16.58 30.61
N ASP A 308 19.83 17.77 30.28
CA ASP A 308 18.40 18.03 30.14
C ASP A 308 18.08 19.12 29.07
N LYS A 309 16.77 19.31 28.83
CA LYS A 309 16.26 20.30 27.87
C LYS A 309 16.62 21.75 28.25
N SER A 310 16.72 22.07 29.53
CA SER A 310 17.05 23.40 30.01
C SER A 310 18.49 23.79 29.68
N GLN A 311 19.41 22.88 29.85
CA GLN A 311 20.82 23.10 29.46
C GLN A 311 20.93 23.25 27.94
N LEU A 312 20.25 22.41 27.16
CA LEU A 312 20.23 22.52 25.71
C LEU A 312 19.67 23.86 25.28
N TRP A 313 18.57 24.31 25.90
CA TRP A 313 17.99 25.63 25.63
C TRP A 313 18.95 26.78 25.90
N GLY A 314 19.77 26.70 26.94
CA GLY A 314 20.82 27.69 27.24
C GLY A 314 21.83 27.84 26.09
N PHE A 315 22.10 26.78 25.34
CA PHE A 315 22.93 26.85 24.13
C PHE A 315 22.14 27.38 22.93
N ILE A 316 20.92 26.90 22.71
CA ILE A 316 20.05 27.29 21.59
C ILE A 316 19.83 28.81 21.60
N SER A 317 19.49 29.39 22.75
CA SER A 317 19.21 30.83 22.92
C SER A 317 20.39 31.75 22.59
N GLN A 318 21.62 31.23 22.56
CA GLN A 318 22.78 31.97 22.12
C GLN A 318 22.89 32.09 20.59
N TYR A 319 22.38 31.09 19.85
CA TYR A 319 22.37 31.08 18.39
C TYR A 319 21.07 31.64 17.82
N ALA A 320 19.98 31.54 18.51
CA ALA A 320 18.66 32.01 18.13
C ALA A 320 18.02 32.80 19.30
N PRO A 321 18.47 34.05 19.56
CA PRO A 321 18.03 34.84 20.69
C PRO A 321 16.54 35.21 20.66
N ASP A 322 15.93 35.21 19.46
CA ASP A 322 14.50 35.50 19.27
C ASP A 322 13.63 34.24 19.31
N ALA A 323 14.22 33.05 19.50
CA ALA A 323 13.47 31.79 19.62
C ALA A 323 12.76 31.70 21.00
N SER A 324 11.60 31.04 21.02
CA SER A 324 10.89 30.67 22.24
C SER A 324 11.21 29.24 22.63
N PRO A 325 11.17 28.88 23.93
CA PRO A 325 11.35 27.51 24.38
C PRO A 325 10.17 26.58 24.09
N GLU A 326 9.08 27.13 23.58
CA GLU A 326 7.89 26.42 23.10
C GLU A 326 8.08 26.08 21.59
#